data_e199c1b7be5c7dded1fd044d6bb6cf3d
#
_entry.id   e199c1b7be5c7dded1fd044d6bb6cf3d
#
_cell.length_a   1.000
_cell.length_b   1.000
_cell.length_c   1.000
_cell.angle_alpha   90.00
_cell.angle_beta   90.00
_cell.angle_gamma   90.00
#
_symmetry.space_group_name_H-M   'P 1'
#
loop_
_entity.id
_entity.type
_entity.pdbx_description
1 polymer ?
#
loop_
_entity_poly.entity_id
_entity_poly.type
_entity_poly.pdbx_seq_one_letter_code
_entity_poly.pdbx_strand_id
1 'polypeptide(L)'
;MRAWYALTQGDYRGVIAAAEAVEATAANDGAAMQLAAQQAKAWARLGDRRQVETSLDRGHRLLESLPYPEDTDHRFVVDPAKFDFYAMDCYRIAGEDRLAEMYAREVLKSSTDPNGQERKPMRIAEARVTLGVTAARTGDVESAIAHGRQALQGDRKSPPSLLMCSRELTSLLAQRYPDQPEVSSYLEEVRTLAA
;
A
#
# COMPACT_ATOMS: atom_id res chain seq x y z
N MET A 1 17.07 -4.74 -3.73
CA MET A 1 16.88 -3.76 -4.83
C MET A 1 16.35 -4.34 -6.13
N ARG A 2 16.81 -5.51 -6.61
CA ARG A 2 16.33 -6.12 -7.87
C ARG A 2 14.82 -6.38 -7.89
N ALA A 3 14.25 -6.96 -6.83
CA ALA A 3 12.81 -7.25 -6.75
C ALA A 3 11.95 -5.98 -6.79
N TRP A 4 12.36 -4.91 -6.12
CA TRP A 4 11.64 -3.64 -6.16
C TRP A 4 11.67 -3.02 -7.57
N TYR A 5 12.81 -3.05 -8.25
CA TYR A 5 12.92 -2.57 -9.62
C TYR A 5 12.03 -3.39 -10.58
N ALA A 6 12.08 -4.72 -10.49
CA ALA A 6 11.23 -5.61 -11.28
C ALA A 6 9.73 -5.30 -11.03
N LEU A 7 9.34 -5.07 -9.78
CA LEU A 7 7.96 -4.70 -9.42
C LEU A 7 7.51 -3.40 -10.12
N THR A 8 8.37 -2.38 -10.13
CA THR A 8 8.06 -1.08 -10.78
C THR A 8 7.99 -1.18 -12.30
N GLN A 9 8.67 -2.15 -12.90
CA GLN A 9 8.60 -2.44 -14.34
C GLN A 9 7.47 -3.39 -14.73
N GLY A 10 6.68 -3.88 -13.74
CA GLY A 10 5.63 -4.87 -14.00
C GLY A 10 6.13 -6.29 -14.24
N ASP A 11 7.42 -6.54 -14.02
CA ASP A 11 7.99 -7.90 -14.08
C ASP A 11 7.71 -8.66 -12.78
N TYR A 12 6.45 -9.04 -12.60
CA TYR A 12 5.99 -9.73 -11.39
C TYR A 12 6.61 -11.12 -11.24
N ARG A 13 6.88 -11.81 -12.36
CA ARG A 13 7.55 -13.13 -12.33
C ARG A 13 9.01 -13.02 -11.92
N GLY A 14 9.71 -11.97 -12.35
CA GLY A 14 11.06 -11.67 -11.89
C GLY A 14 11.13 -11.34 -10.39
N VAL A 15 10.12 -10.67 -9.83
CA VAL A 15 10.00 -10.46 -8.39
C VAL A 15 9.89 -11.79 -7.64
N ILE A 16 9.02 -12.68 -8.10
CA ILE A 16 8.77 -13.99 -7.48
C ILE A 16 10.04 -14.83 -7.51
N ALA A 17 10.69 -14.96 -8.68
CA ALA A 17 11.92 -15.71 -8.81
C ALA A 17 13.05 -15.17 -7.92
N ALA A 18 13.16 -13.85 -7.76
CA ALA A 18 14.14 -13.23 -6.87
C ALA A 18 13.87 -13.54 -5.39
N ALA A 19 12.59 -13.63 -4.99
CA ALA A 19 12.20 -13.99 -3.62
C ALA A 19 12.48 -15.47 -3.35
N GLU A 20 12.13 -16.37 -4.25
CA GLU A 20 12.38 -17.82 -4.16
C GLU A 20 13.88 -18.13 -4.07
N ALA A 21 14.72 -17.42 -4.82
CA ALA A 21 16.17 -17.58 -4.75
C ALA A 21 16.74 -17.23 -3.36
N VAL A 22 16.18 -16.24 -2.67
CA VAL A 22 16.59 -15.90 -1.30
C VAL A 22 16.04 -16.91 -0.28
N GLU A 23 14.83 -17.41 -0.48
CA GLU A 23 14.28 -18.51 0.33
C GLU A 23 15.19 -19.72 0.34
N ALA A 24 15.69 -20.10 -0.84
CA ALA A 24 16.59 -21.25 -0.99
C ALA A 24 17.90 -21.10 -0.18
N THR A 25 18.30 -19.88 0.20
CA THR A 25 19.48 -19.61 1.03
C THR A 25 19.19 -19.68 2.53
N ALA A 26 17.93 -19.90 2.95
CA ALA A 26 17.47 -19.90 4.33
C ALA A 26 17.87 -18.64 5.13
N ALA A 27 18.03 -17.51 4.45
CA ALA A 27 18.32 -16.23 5.10
C ALA A 27 17.09 -15.77 5.90
N ASN A 28 17.24 -15.63 7.20
CA ASN A 28 16.23 -15.10 8.13
C ASN A 28 16.66 -13.71 8.59
N ASP A 29 16.53 -12.73 7.68
CA ASP A 29 16.89 -11.34 7.96
C ASP A 29 15.81 -10.37 7.45
N GLY A 30 16.00 -9.08 7.70
CA GLY A 30 15.09 -8.04 7.25
C GLY A 30 14.94 -7.97 5.72
N ALA A 31 15.93 -8.44 4.95
CA ALA A 31 15.86 -8.51 3.50
C ALA A 31 14.93 -9.62 3.03
N ALA A 32 14.95 -10.79 3.68
CA ALA A 32 14.04 -11.89 3.41
C ALA A 32 12.58 -11.50 3.68
N MET A 33 12.34 -10.79 4.79
CA MET A 33 11.01 -10.26 5.13
C MET A 33 10.52 -9.25 4.10
N GLN A 34 11.39 -8.31 3.67
CA GLN A 34 11.03 -7.36 2.63
C GLN A 34 10.74 -8.03 1.28
N LEU A 35 11.49 -9.08 0.94
CA LEU A 35 11.25 -9.86 -0.26
C LEU A 35 9.92 -10.61 -0.22
N ALA A 36 9.53 -11.17 0.93
CA ALA A 36 8.22 -11.77 1.12
C ALA A 36 7.09 -10.77 0.85
N ALA A 37 7.21 -9.54 1.33
CA ALA A 37 6.25 -8.48 1.07
C ALA A 37 6.21 -8.08 -0.43
N GLN A 38 7.35 -8.01 -1.11
CA GLN A 38 7.39 -7.72 -2.55
C GLN A 38 6.79 -8.88 -3.37
N GLN A 39 7.03 -10.11 -2.97
CA GLN A 39 6.44 -11.31 -3.58
C GLN A 39 4.92 -11.30 -3.44
N ALA A 40 4.39 -10.98 -2.24
CA ALA A 40 2.96 -10.83 -2.02
C ALA A 40 2.35 -9.77 -2.95
N LYS A 41 3.01 -8.62 -3.12
CA LYS A 41 2.58 -7.58 -4.07
C LYS A 41 2.56 -8.05 -5.52
N ALA A 42 3.54 -8.86 -5.94
CA ALA A 42 3.58 -9.44 -7.27
C ALA A 42 2.43 -10.42 -7.49
N TRP A 43 2.18 -11.31 -6.52
CA TRP A 43 1.06 -12.26 -6.58
C TRP A 43 -0.30 -11.56 -6.58
N ALA A 44 -0.47 -10.48 -5.80
CA ALA A 44 -1.70 -9.69 -5.84
C ALA A 44 -1.99 -9.14 -7.24
N ARG A 45 -0.97 -8.64 -7.95
CA ARG A 45 -1.12 -8.15 -9.32
C ARG A 45 -1.34 -9.25 -10.36
N LEU A 46 -0.92 -10.48 -10.06
CA LEU A 46 -1.21 -11.67 -10.88
C LEU A 46 -2.57 -12.30 -10.53
N GLY A 47 -3.27 -11.81 -9.49
CA GLY A 47 -4.59 -12.31 -9.07
C GLY A 47 -4.54 -13.63 -8.29
N ASP A 48 -3.37 -14.06 -7.82
CA ASP A 48 -3.24 -15.30 -7.04
C ASP A 48 -3.32 -15.01 -5.53
N ARG A 49 -4.57 -14.97 -5.04
CA ARG A 49 -4.88 -14.72 -3.62
C ARG A 49 -4.16 -15.70 -2.68
N ARG A 50 -4.13 -16.99 -3.02
CA ARG A 50 -3.51 -18.01 -2.15
C ARG A 50 -2.02 -17.74 -1.96
N GLN A 51 -1.34 -17.34 -3.02
CA GLN A 51 0.08 -16.99 -2.96
C GLN A 51 0.33 -15.67 -2.23
N VAL A 52 -0.62 -14.71 -2.30
CA VAL A 52 -0.59 -13.50 -1.47
C VAL A 52 -0.57 -13.87 0.00
N GLU A 53 -1.56 -14.66 0.44
CA GLU A 53 -1.68 -15.09 1.84
C GLU A 53 -0.42 -15.86 2.29
N THR A 54 0.05 -16.83 1.51
CA THR A 54 1.26 -17.60 1.80
C THR A 54 2.50 -16.71 1.98
N SER A 55 2.67 -15.72 1.09
CA SER A 55 3.81 -14.81 1.15
C SER A 55 3.74 -13.84 2.34
N LEU A 56 2.54 -13.34 2.66
CA LEU A 56 2.31 -12.50 3.84
C LEU A 56 2.53 -13.28 5.15
N ASP A 57 1.99 -14.50 5.25
CA ASP A 57 2.20 -15.36 6.43
C ASP A 57 3.68 -15.67 6.66
N ARG A 58 4.41 -15.89 5.58
CA ARG A 58 5.86 -16.08 5.68
C ARG A 58 6.55 -14.81 6.20
N GLY A 59 6.20 -13.65 5.66
CA GLY A 59 6.75 -12.38 6.11
C GLY A 59 6.43 -12.10 7.58
N HIS A 60 5.24 -12.43 8.06
CA HIS A 60 4.86 -12.34 9.47
C HIS A 60 5.71 -13.25 10.37
N ARG A 61 5.89 -14.52 10.01
CA ARG A 61 6.76 -15.44 10.77
C ARG A 61 8.19 -14.95 10.86
N LEU A 62 8.73 -14.37 9.77
CA LEU A 62 10.05 -13.75 9.79
C LEU A 62 10.08 -12.53 10.72
N LEU A 63 9.05 -11.68 10.68
CA LEU A 63 8.94 -10.52 11.55
C LEU A 63 8.92 -10.91 13.03
N GLU A 64 8.15 -11.95 13.40
CA GLU A 64 8.07 -12.47 14.77
C GLU A 64 9.40 -13.09 15.26
N SER A 65 10.20 -13.63 14.34
CA SER A 65 11.49 -14.25 14.66
C SER A 65 12.65 -13.27 14.83
N LEU A 66 12.47 -12.02 14.39
CA LEU A 66 13.50 -10.99 14.43
C LEU A 66 13.32 -10.07 15.66
N PRO A 67 14.41 -9.57 16.26
CA PRO A 67 14.30 -8.55 17.30
C PRO A 67 13.65 -7.28 16.73
N TYR A 68 12.90 -6.57 17.58
CA TYR A 68 12.34 -5.29 17.18
C TYR A 68 13.46 -4.32 16.83
N PRO A 69 13.42 -3.64 15.66
CA PRO A 69 14.49 -2.79 15.21
C PRO A 69 14.63 -1.55 16.09
N GLU A 70 15.87 -1.19 16.45
CA GLU A 70 16.16 0.02 17.22
C GLU A 70 15.87 1.31 16.43
N ASP A 71 16.14 1.33 15.12
CA ASP A 71 15.89 2.45 14.21
C ASP A 71 14.82 2.08 13.18
N THR A 72 13.57 2.44 13.46
CA THR A 72 12.44 2.22 12.55
C THR A 72 12.35 3.26 11.42
N ASP A 73 13.16 4.30 11.44
CA ASP A 73 13.18 5.33 10.41
C ASP A 73 14.09 4.99 9.23
N HIS A 74 14.98 4.02 9.42
CA HIS A 74 15.84 3.57 8.35
C HIS A 74 15.05 2.85 7.25
N ARG A 75 15.21 3.32 5.99
CA ARG A 75 14.38 2.87 4.84
C ARG A 75 14.39 1.37 4.57
N PHE A 76 15.45 0.65 4.91
CA PHE A 76 15.58 -0.79 4.67
C PHE A 76 15.11 -1.64 5.85
N VAL A 77 14.81 -1.03 6.98
CA VAL A 77 14.25 -1.73 8.12
C VAL A 77 12.76 -1.95 7.88
N VAL A 78 12.27 -3.14 8.19
CA VAL A 78 10.85 -3.48 8.18
C VAL A 78 10.42 -3.71 9.62
N ASP A 79 9.64 -2.79 10.13
CA ASP A 79 8.94 -2.88 11.41
C ASP A 79 7.52 -3.45 11.18
N PRO A 80 6.79 -3.86 12.23
CA PRO A 80 5.41 -4.35 12.10
C PRO A 80 4.50 -3.40 11.33
N ALA A 81 4.56 -2.11 11.63
CA ALA A 81 3.73 -1.09 10.97
C ALA A 81 4.03 -0.94 9.47
N LYS A 82 5.29 -1.16 9.07
CA LYS A 82 5.67 -1.18 7.66
C LYS A 82 5.20 -2.46 6.97
N PHE A 83 5.15 -3.56 7.69
CA PHE A 83 4.62 -4.81 7.15
C PHE A 83 3.10 -4.71 6.94
N ASP A 84 2.36 -4.15 7.90
CA ASP A 84 0.93 -3.87 7.78
C ASP A 84 0.63 -2.98 6.57
N PHE A 85 1.46 -1.98 6.31
CA PHE A 85 1.38 -1.15 5.11
C PHE A 85 1.54 -1.96 3.81
N TYR A 86 2.41 -2.97 3.78
CA TYR A 86 2.54 -3.85 2.61
C TYR A 86 1.33 -4.79 2.47
N ALA A 87 0.82 -5.33 3.57
CA ALA A 87 -0.37 -6.19 3.58
C ALA A 87 -1.61 -5.42 3.10
N MET A 88 -1.79 -4.18 3.56
CA MET A 88 -2.84 -3.28 3.09
C MET A 88 -2.86 -3.15 1.55
N ASP A 89 -1.70 -2.85 0.95
CA ASP A 89 -1.58 -2.70 -0.51
C ASP A 89 -1.88 -4.01 -1.25
N CYS A 90 -1.39 -5.15 -0.73
CA CYS A 90 -1.67 -6.46 -1.31
C CYS A 90 -3.16 -6.79 -1.30
N TYR A 91 -3.86 -6.61 -0.18
CA TYR A 91 -5.29 -6.90 -0.07
C TYR A 91 -6.14 -5.94 -0.90
N ARG A 92 -5.77 -4.65 -0.97
CA ARG A 92 -6.45 -3.69 -1.86
C ARG A 92 -6.37 -4.12 -3.32
N ILE A 93 -5.18 -4.52 -3.79
CA ILE A 93 -4.97 -4.98 -5.17
C ILE A 93 -5.70 -6.30 -5.43
N ALA A 94 -5.72 -7.21 -4.46
CA ALA A 94 -6.42 -8.49 -4.54
C ALA A 94 -7.95 -8.37 -4.48
N GLY A 95 -8.50 -7.16 -4.19
CA GLY A 95 -9.94 -6.94 -4.06
C GLY A 95 -10.53 -7.41 -2.73
N GLU A 96 -9.70 -7.66 -1.74
CA GLU A 96 -10.09 -8.07 -0.38
C GLU A 96 -10.38 -6.84 0.48
N ASP A 97 -11.45 -6.13 0.13
CA ASP A 97 -11.75 -4.79 0.65
C ASP A 97 -11.81 -4.74 2.19
N ARG A 98 -12.39 -5.76 2.84
CA ARG A 98 -12.47 -5.82 4.31
C ARG A 98 -11.09 -5.87 4.98
N LEU A 99 -10.17 -6.68 4.44
CA LEU A 99 -8.80 -6.79 4.96
C LEU A 99 -7.99 -5.53 4.64
N ALA A 100 -8.13 -5.00 3.41
CA ALA A 100 -7.49 -3.75 3.01
C ALA A 100 -7.88 -2.60 3.95
N GLU A 101 -9.17 -2.49 4.29
CA GLU A 101 -9.69 -1.47 5.19
C GLU A 101 -9.17 -1.65 6.63
N MET A 102 -9.16 -2.88 7.14
CA MET A 102 -8.61 -3.19 8.46
C MET A 102 -7.15 -2.76 8.58
N TYR A 103 -6.31 -3.16 7.63
CA TYR A 103 -4.90 -2.77 7.60
C TYR A 103 -4.70 -1.28 7.36
N ALA A 104 -5.54 -0.62 6.55
CA ALA A 104 -5.46 0.82 6.35
C ALA A 104 -5.70 1.59 7.66
N ARG A 105 -6.64 1.17 8.47
CA ARG A 105 -6.91 1.76 9.80
C ARG A 105 -5.73 1.56 10.76
N GLU A 106 -5.10 0.38 10.78
CA GLU A 106 -3.89 0.14 11.59
C GLU A 106 -2.69 0.98 11.12
N VAL A 107 -2.51 1.12 9.80
CA VAL A 107 -1.48 2.00 9.24
C VAL A 107 -1.69 3.46 9.64
N LEU A 108 -2.93 3.98 9.60
CA LEU A 108 -3.25 5.33 10.06
C LEU A 108 -2.88 5.50 11.54
N LYS A 109 -3.31 4.56 12.39
CA LYS A 109 -3.05 4.57 13.82
C LYS A 109 -1.55 4.52 14.14
N SER A 110 -0.82 3.61 13.55
CA SER A 110 0.63 3.42 13.80
C SER A 110 1.51 4.50 13.18
N SER A 111 1.00 5.25 12.20
CA SER A 111 1.71 6.34 11.53
C SER A 111 1.42 7.73 12.11
N THR A 112 0.54 7.81 13.11
CA THR A 112 0.18 9.04 13.82
C THR A 112 0.61 8.93 15.29
N ASP A 113 1.27 9.95 15.82
CA ASP A 113 1.68 9.95 17.22
C ASP A 113 0.51 10.26 18.19
N PRO A 114 0.71 10.08 19.52
CA PRO A 114 -0.34 10.36 20.51
C PRO A 114 -0.87 11.80 20.50
N ASN A 115 -0.11 12.74 19.93
CA ASN A 115 -0.52 14.16 19.81
C ASN A 115 -1.25 14.43 18.49
N GLY A 116 -1.52 13.41 17.67
CA GLY A 116 -2.18 13.54 16.38
C GLY A 116 -1.28 14.00 15.24
N GLN A 117 0.05 14.05 15.43
CA GLN A 117 0.98 14.45 14.38
C GLN A 117 1.29 13.27 13.45
N GLU A 118 1.18 13.51 12.13
CA GLU A 118 1.52 12.54 11.10
C GLU A 118 3.05 12.33 11.03
N ARG A 119 3.52 11.12 11.37
CA ARG A 119 4.95 10.76 11.36
C ARG A 119 5.38 10.15 10.02
N LYS A 120 4.48 9.49 9.33
CA LYS A 120 4.73 8.79 8.06
C LYS A 120 3.74 9.26 6.99
N PRO A 121 3.82 10.52 6.51
CA PRO A 121 2.77 11.16 5.71
C PRO A 121 2.42 10.41 4.42
N MET A 122 3.39 9.78 3.74
CA MET A 122 3.08 8.98 2.54
C MET A 122 2.34 7.68 2.86
N ARG A 123 2.67 6.98 3.96
CA ARG A 123 1.91 5.79 4.38
C ARG A 123 0.47 6.15 4.73
N ILE A 124 0.27 7.28 5.40
CA ILE A 124 -1.04 7.82 5.73
C ILE A 124 -1.82 8.15 4.45
N ALA A 125 -1.20 8.81 3.48
CA ALA A 125 -1.85 9.12 2.22
C ALA A 125 -2.28 7.85 1.47
N GLU A 126 -1.42 6.83 1.37
CA GLU A 126 -1.76 5.56 0.74
C GLU A 126 -2.84 4.78 1.51
N ALA A 127 -2.86 4.86 2.84
CA ALA A 127 -3.93 4.27 3.64
C ALA A 127 -5.27 4.97 3.41
N ARG A 128 -5.29 6.29 3.34
CA ARG A 128 -6.50 7.06 2.98
C ARG A 128 -6.98 6.74 1.56
N VAL A 129 -6.07 6.65 0.58
CA VAL A 129 -6.43 6.20 -0.78
C VAL A 129 -7.03 4.80 -0.74
N THR A 130 -6.46 3.89 0.05
CA THR A 130 -7.01 2.52 0.20
C THR A 130 -8.45 2.56 0.73
N LEU A 131 -8.73 3.34 1.79
CA LEU A 131 -10.09 3.54 2.29
C LEU A 131 -11.01 4.16 1.23
N GLY A 132 -10.50 5.09 0.44
CA GLY A 132 -11.24 5.66 -0.68
C GLY A 132 -11.59 4.64 -1.76
N VAL A 133 -10.66 3.75 -2.10
CA VAL A 133 -10.90 2.66 -3.07
C VAL A 133 -11.95 1.68 -2.56
N THR A 134 -11.88 1.25 -1.30
CA THR A 134 -12.85 0.32 -0.73
C THR A 134 -14.25 0.95 -0.66
N ALA A 135 -14.36 2.23 -0.27
CA ALA A 135 -15.60 2.98 -0.27
C ALA A 135 -16.20 3.12 -1.69
N ALA A 136 -15.37 3.47 -2.69
CA ALA A 136 -15.82 3.57 -4.08
C ALA A 136 -16.32 2.23 -4.64
N ARG A 137 -15.71 1.10 -4.24
CA ARG A 137 -16.13 -0.23 -4.67
C ARG A 137 -17.48 -0.64 -4.08
N THR A 138 -17.78 -0.20 -2.87
CA THR A 138 -19.06 -0.47 -2.19
C THR A 138 -20.16 0.54 -2.51
N GLY A 139 -19.87 1.57 -3.31
CA GLY A 139 -20.87 2.56 -3.74
C GLY A 139 -20.92 3.82 -2.86
N ASP A 140 -20.10 3.91 -1.83
CA ASP A 140 -19.99 5.09 -0.96
C ASP A 140 -19.06 6.14 -1.58
N VAL A 141 -19.59 6.88 -2.55
CA VAL A 141 -18.82 7.88 -3.31
C VAL A 141 -18.40 9.06 -2.45
N GLU A 142 -19.24 9.46 -1.51
CA GLU A 142 -18.96 10.58 -0.60
C GLU A 142 -17.73 10.25 0.26
N SER A 143 -17.73 9.10 0.94
CA SER A 143 -16.57 8.66 1.71
C SER A 143 -15.32 8.44 0.84
N ALA A 144 -15.48 7.93 -0.38
CA ALA A 144 -14.37 7.73 -1.30
C ALA A 144 -13.67 9.05 -1.63
N ILE A 145 -14.43 10.10 -1.96
CA ILE A 145 -13.91 11.44 -2.25
C ILE A 145 -13.31 12.07 -0.99
N ALA A 146 -13.98 11.96 0.16
CA ALA A 146 -13.49 12.49 1.43
C ALA A 146 -12.11 11.91 1.78
N HIS A 147 -11.94 10.59 1.69
CA HIS A 147 -10.66 9.92 1.89
C HIS A 147 -9.62 10.33 0.85
N GLY A 148 -10.00 10.45 -0.41
CA GLY A 148 -9.15 10.94 -1.49
C GLY A 148 -8.61 12.34 -1.19
N ARG A 149 -9.48 13.28 -0.83
CA ARG A 149 -9.09 14.65 -0.46
C ARG A 149 -8.17 14.69 0.75
N GLN A 150 -8.47 13.91 1.80
CA GLN A 150 -7.60 13.79 2.96
C GLN A 150 -6.20 13.26 2.59
N ALA A 151 -6.11 12.36 1.60
CA ALA A 151 -4.83 11.88 1.12
C ALA A 151 -3.99 12.97 0.44
N LEU A 152 -4.64 13.94 -0.22
CA LEU A 152 -3.97 15.07 -0.88
C LEU A 152 -3.51 16.15 0.10
N GLN A 153 -4.16 16.26 1.27
CA GLN A 153 -3.84 17.27 2.29
C GLN A 153 -2.55 16.96 3.04
N GLY A 154 -1.96 18.02 3.60
CA GLY A 154 -0.78 17.95 4.48
C GLY A 154 0.54 18.15 3.74
N ASP A 155 1.54 18.52 4.53
CA ASP A 155 2.87 18.87 4.06
C ASP A 155 3.75 17.63 3.83
N ARG A 156 4.91 17.82 3.18
CA ARG A 156 5.97 16.81 3.03
C ARG A 156 5.57 15.55 2.25
N LYS A 157 4.67 15.68 1.28
CA LYS A 157 4.33 14.59 0.35
C LYS A 157 5.03 14.79 -0.99
N SER A 158 5.38 13.68 -1.62
CA SER A 158 5.92 13.68 -2.98
C SER A 158 4.75 13.73 -3.98
N PRO A 159 4.52 14.81 -4.75
CA PRO A 159 3.45 14.86 -5.73
C PRO A 159 3.47 13.68 -6.72
N PRO A 160 4.62 13.25 -7.28
CA PRO A 160 4.66 12.07 -8.15
C PRO A 160 4.19 10.79 -7.47
N SER A 161 4.55 10.60 -6.19
CA SER A 161 4.12 9.42 -5.42
C SER A 161 2.63 9.47 -5.10
N LEU A 162 2.09 10.65 -4.75
CA LEU A 162 0.66 10.85 -4.55
C LEU A 162 -0.14 10.54 -5.81
N LEU A 163 0.28 11.06 -6.95
CA LEU A 163 -0.36 10.78 -8.23
C LEU A 163 -0.34 9.29 -8.56
N MET A 164 0.78 8.62 -8.30
CA MET A 164 0.91 7.19 -8.53
C MET A 164 -0.04 6.38 -7.64
N CYS A 165 -0.10 6.65 -6.35
CA CYS A 165 -0.97 5.89 -5.44
C CYS A 165 -2.46 6.22 -5.66
N SER A 166 -2.80 7.45 -6.07
CA SER A 166 -4.18 7.87 -6.32
C SER A 166 -4.78 7.32 -7.62
N ARG A 167 -3.98 6.77 -8.54
CA ARG A 167 -4.45 6.31 -9.86
C ARG A 167 -5.62 5.34 -9.80
N GLU A 168 -5.58 4.39 -8.87
CA GLU A 168 -6.66 3.40 -8.76
C GLU A 168 -7.97 4.05 -8.35
N LEU A 169 -7.94 4.91 -7.33
CA LEU A 169 -9.13 5.63 -6.87
C LEU A 169 -9.70 6.55 -7.97
N THR A 170 -8.84 7.33 -8.61
CA THR A 170 -9.26 8.25 -9.68
C THR A 170 -9.84 7.49 -10.88
N SER A 171 -9.22 6.38 -11.29
CA SER A 171 -9.71 5.55 -12.38
C SER A 171 -11.06 4.91 -12.04
N LEU A 172 -11.19 4.38 -10.83
CA LEU A 172 -12.42 3.75 -10.36
C LEU A 172 -13.58 4.75 -10.30
N LEU A 173 -13.35 5.93 -9.73
CA LEU A 173 -14.34 6.98 -9.66
C LEU A 173 -14.76 7.48 -11.06
N ALA A 174 -13.80 7.73 -11.95
CA ALA A 174 -14.08 8.17 -13.31
C ALA A 174 -14.88 7.13 -14.12
N GLN A 175 -14.63 5.84 -13.91
CA GLN A 175 -15.31 4.76 -14.63
C GLN A 175 -16.71 4.45 -14.09
N ARG A 176 -16.89 4.45 -12.77
CA ARG A 176 -18.14 4.05 -12.15
C ARG A 176 -19.12 5.18 -11.91
N TYR A 177 -18.61 6.41 -11.76
CA TYR A 177 -19.41 7.57 -11.34
C TYR A 177 -19.13 8.81 -12.20
N PRO A 178 -19.11 8.67 -13.56
CA PRO A 178 -18.71 9.76 -14.47
C PRO A 178 -19.61 10.99 -14.40
N ASP A 179 -20.88 10.80 -14.06
CA ASP A 179 -21.89 11.86 -14.11
C ASP A 179 -22.05 12.60 -12.76
N GLN A 180 -21.22 12.30 -11.77
CA GLN A 180 -21.28 12.97 -10.46
C GLN A 180 -20.36 14.20 -10.44
N PRO A 181 -20.91 15.41 -10.17
CA PRO A 181 -20.12 16.65 -10.15
C PRO A 181 -18.98 16.63 -9.13
N GLU A 182 -19.21 16.01 -7.97
CA GLU A 182 -18.22 15.87 -6.90
C GLU A 182 -17.02 15.03 -7.33
N VAL A 183 -17.26 13.99 -8.13
CA VAL A 183 -16.20 13.17 -8.74
C VAL A 183 -15.39 14.01 -9.71
N SER A 184 -16.04 14.75 -10.60
CA SER A 184 -15.37 15.64 -11.56
C SER A 184 -14.49 16.67 -10.84
N SER A 185 -15.01 17.27 -9.76
CA SER A 185 -14.26 18.22 -8.91
C SER A 185 -13.01 17.56 -8.30
N TYR A 186 -13.15 16.38 -7.70
CA TYR A 186 -12.01 15.67 -7.13
C TYR A 186 -10.95 15.28 -8.16
N LEU A 187 -11.37 14.83 -9.34
CA LEU A 187 -10.45 14.49 -10.42
C LEU A 187 -9.65 15.71 -10.91
N GLU A 188 -10.25 16.89 -10.92
CA GLU A 188 -9.57 18.14 -11.26
C GLU A 188 -8.58 18.55 -10.16
N GLU A 189 -8.95 18.40 -8.88
CA GLU A 189 -8.03 18.62 -7.76
C GLU A 189 -6.76 17.76 -7.90
N VAL A 190 -6.91 16.48 -8.26
CA VAL A 190 -5.77 15.57 -8.49
C VAL A 190 -4.93 15.98 -9.69
N ARG A 191 -5.55 16.45 -10.79
CA ARG A 191 -4.83 16.94 -11.98
C ARG A 191 -3.99 18.17 -11.68
N THR A 192 -4.49 19.07 -10.85
CA THR A 192 -3.76 20.28 -10.45
C THR A 192 -2.46 19.97 -9.72
N LEU A 193 -2.35 18.83 -9.06
CA LEU A 193 -1.08 18.37 -8.46
C LEU A 193 -0.03 17.93 -9.50
N ALA A 194 -0.44 17.66 -10.73
CA ALA A 194 0.44 17.21 -11.81
C ALA A 194 1.02 18.37 -12.64
N ALA A 195 0.48 19.58 -12.46
CA ALA A 195 0.88 20.80 -13.17
C ALA A 195 2.04 21.51 -12.46
#